data_a9daa78925f6f6a95f580def01eca735
#
_entry.id   a9daa78925f6f6a95f580def01eca735
#
_cell.length_a   1.000
_cell.length_b   1.000
_cell.length_c   1.000
_cell.angle_alpha   90.00
_cell.angle_beta   90.00
_cell.angle_gamma   90.00
#
_symmetry.space_group_name_H-M   'P 1'
#
loop_
_entity.id
_entity.type
_entity.pdbx_description
1 polymer ?
#
loop_
_entity_poly.entity_id
_entity_poly.type
_entity_poly.pdbx_seq_one_letter_code
_entity_poly.pdbx_strand_id
1 'polypeptide(L)'
;TSKRFRIFIKQGDYKIPANPNSMVTGIDGKQYPSATTYMNTPNVSIIGESNENTSITNTVPAVESSNGYNIANVLEGIGRGDVLSLESGATNTYFQDIKMYSSMGDGKGRDIVLNDKSNKTICKNVNLWAYQDTYVSNNQKGRFYFEGGILRGNTDYLCGKGDVYYNNVDLLMCGTGYLAVPSQPTKYGYIFKDCTIKDGSTAGINGKYKLGRPWGKGTPIA
;
A
#
# COMPACT_ATOMS: atom_id res chain seq x y z
N THR A 1 -14.19 -1.34 27.72
CA THR A 1 -14.10 -0.64 26.41
C THR A 1 -12.70 -0.12 26.22
N SER A 2 -11.97 -0.66 25.26
CA SER A 2 -10.63 -0.21 24.90
C SER A 2 -10.69 1.24 24.39
N LYS A 3 -9.85 2.12 24.94
CA LYS A 3 -9.75 3.51 24.49
C LYS A 3 -9.25 3.55 23.04
N ARG A 4 -9.72 4.52 22.25
CA ARG A 4 -9.24 4.79 20.89
C ARG A 4 -8.30 5.99 20.91
N PHE A 5 -7.11 5.80 20.35
CA PHE A 5 -6.17 6.90 20.11
C PHE A 5 -6.57 7.62 18.82
N ARG A 6 -6.55 8.95 18.82
CA ARG A 6 -6.80 9.77 17.64
C ARG A 6 -5.63 10.69 17.40
N ILE A 7 -5.09 10.63 16.21
CA ILE A 7 -3.96 11.43 15.72
C ILE A 7 -4.52 12.30 14.59
N PHE A 8 -4.51 13.62 14.78
CA PHE A 8 -4.89 14.58 13.75
C PHE A 8 -3.64 15.16 13.12
N ILE A 9 -3.57 15.12 11.79
CA ILE A 9 -2.41 15.58 11.02
C ILE A 9 -2.85 16.77 10.18
N LYS A 10 -2.20 17.91 10.42
CA LYS A 10 -2.44 19.14 9.66
C LYS A 10 -1.92 19.00 8.22
N GLN A 11 -2.30 19.96 7.38
CA GLN A 11 -1.75 20.08 6.03
C GLN A 11 -0.22 20.06 6.06
N GLY A 12 0.38 19.35 5.13
CA GLY A 12 1.82 19.22 4.99
C GLY A 12 2.22 17.91 4.33
N ASP A 13 3.44 17.85 3.85
CA ASP A 13 4.07 16.65 3.31
C ASP A 13 5.09 16.12 4.33
N TYR A 14 4.71 15.06 5.02
CA TYR A 14 5.47 14.48 6.12
C TYR A 14 6.35 13.34 5.61
N LYS A 15 7.67 13.54 5.64
CA LYS A 15 8.66 12.55 5.21
C LYS A 15 9.23 11.84 6.42
N ILE A 16 8.90 10.57 6.58
CA ILE A 16 9.42 9.74 7.67
C ILE A 16 10.81 9.24 7.25
N PRO A 17 11.87 9.60 7.98
CA PRO A 17 13.23 9.16 7.66
C PRO A 17 13.39 7.66 7.90
N ALA A 18 14.31 7.04 7.15
CA ALA A 18 14.72 5.66 7.44
C ALA A 18 15.31 5.58 8.86
N ASN A 19 15.01 4.48 9.55
CA ASN A 19 15.42 4.28 10.93
C ASN A 19 16.88 3.76 11.00
N PRO A 20 17.86 4.57 11.43
CA PRO A 20 19.25 4.16 11.49
C PRO A 20 19.53 3.06 12.54
N ASN A 21 18.59 2.83 13.47
CA ASN A 21 18.73 1.80 14.50
C ASN A 21 18.08 0.46 14.07
N SER A 22 17.48 0.40 12.89
CA SER A 22 16.87 -0.80 12.35
C SER A 22 17.43 -1.08 10.96
N MET A 23 18.47 -1.88 10.90
CA MET A 23 19.14 -2.21 9.63
C MET A 23 18.51 -3.43 8.97
N VAL A 24 18.45 -3.40 7.65
CA VAL A 24 18.03 -4.52 6.81
C VAL A 24 19.12 -4.87 5.83
N THR A 25 19.31 -6.15 5.57
CA THR A 25 20.31 -6.63 4.61
C THR A 25 19.68 -6.68 3.22
N GLY A 26 20.30 -5.99 2.26
CA GLY A 26 19.93 -6.08 0.85
C GLY A 26 20.40 -7.38 0.21
N ILE A 27 19.90 -7.67 -1.00
CA ILE A 27 20.34 -8.83 -1.77
C ILE A 27 21.82 -8.74 -2.20
N ASP A 28 22.38 -7.54 -2.20
CA ASP A 28 23.79 -7.26 -2.43
C ASP A 28 24.66 -7.49 -1.18
N GLY A 29 24.07 -7.95 -0.07
CA GLY A 29 24.74 -8.20 1.19
C GLY A 29 25.04 -6.96 2.04
N LYS A 30 24.72 -5.76 1.57
CA LYS A 30 24.95 -4.51 2.32
C LYS A 30 23.85 -4.24 3.33
N GLN A 31 24.17 -3.44 4.33
CA GLN A 31 23.22 -3.01 5.34
C GLN A 31 22.62 -1.65 4.99
N TYR A 32 21.29 -1.54 5.11
CA TYR A 32 20.54 -0.31 4.85
C TYR A 32 19.61 0.01 6.02
N PRO A 33 19.42 1.28 6.37
CA PRO A 33 18.40 1.67 7.33
C PRO A 33 17.00 1.26 6.83
N SER A 34 16.18 0.70 7.70
CA SER A 34 14.79 0.35 7.35
C SER A 34 13.99 1.61 7.08
N ALA A 35 13.38 1.69 5.90
CA ALA A 35 12.47 2.77 5.54
C ALA A 35 11.01 2.51 5.97
N THR A 36 10.71 1.32 6.47
CA THR A 36 9.35 0.93 6.89
C THR A 36 9.01 1.49 8.26
N THR A 37 7.86 2.14 8.35
CA THR A 37 7.25 2.48 9.64
C THR A 37 6.32 1.36 10.08
N TYR A 38 6.51 0.85 11.30
CA TYR A 38 5.69 -0.22 11.87
C TYR A 38 4.71 0.31 12.90
N MET A 39 3.45 -0.12 12.82
CA MET A 39 2.44 0.14 13.84
C MET A 39 1.83 -1.17 14.32
N ASN A 40 1.84 -1.39 15.65
CA ASN A 40 1.28 -2.59 16.28
C ASN A 40 0.28 -2.27 17.40
N THR A 41 -0.24 -1.05 17.44
CA THR A 41 -1.17 -0.58 18.45
C THR A 41 -2.61 -0.66 17.95
N PRO A 42 -3.53 -1.31 18.67
CA PRO A 42 -4.93 -1.39 18.28
C PRO A 42 -5.69 -0.08 18.54
N ASN A 43 -6.82 0.08 17.85
CA ASN A 43 -7.76 1.19 18.02
C ASN A 43 -7.12 2.57 17.79
N VAL A 44 -6.31 2.70 16.77
CA VAL A 44 -5.73 3.98 16.33
C VAL A 44 -6.54 4.57 15.19
N SER A 45 -6.82 5.88 15.25
CA SER A 45 -7.32 6.68 14.14
C SER A 45 -6.25 7.67 13.72
N ILE A 46 -5.95 7.72 12.43
CA ILE A 46 -5.06 8.70 11.80
C ILE A 46 -5.92 9.51 10.83
N ILE A 47 -6.08 10.78 11.10
CA ILE A 47 -7.01 11.66 10.39
C ILE A 47 -6.23 12.86 9.89
N GLY A 48 -6.15 13.01 8.58
CA GLY A 48 -5.59 14.19 7.94
C GLY A 48 -6.61 15.32 7.82
N GLU A 49 -6.17 16.48 7.52
CA GLU A 49 -7.00 17.64 7.24
C GLU A 49 -7.63 17.59 5.84
N SER A 50 -6.92 16.93 4.89
CA SER A 50 -7.36 16.74 3.51
C SER A 50 -6.50 15.66 2.84
N ASN A 51 -7.10 14.76 2.08
CA ASN A 51 -6.36 13.77 1.29
C ASN A 51 -5.60 14.35 0.08
N GLU A 52 -5.77 15.63 -0.20
CA GLU A 52 -4.99 16.35 -1.23
C GLU A 52 -3.75 17.02 -0.63
N ASN A 53 -3.89 17.60 0.55
CA ASN A 53 -2.88 18.50 1.13
C ASN A 53 -2.21 17.94 2.40
N THR A 54 -2.65 16.77 2.90
CA THR A 54 -2.00 16.06 4.01
C THR A 54 -1.43 14.77 3.50
N SER A 55 -0.10 14.67 3.45
CA SER A 55 0.55 13.48 2.91
C SER A 55 1.65 12.93 3.83
N ILE A 56 1.81 11.61 3.80
CA ILE A 56 2.89 10.88 4.47
C ILE A 56 3.63 10.05 3.43
N THR A 57 4.94 10.10 3.49
CA THR A 57 5.84 9.21 2.74
C THR A 57 7.02 8.78 3.59
N ASN A 58 7.74 7.77 3.13
CA ASN A 58 9.02 7.40 3.71
C ASN A 58 10.19 7.95 2.90
N THR A 59 11.36 8.02 3.52
CA THR A 59 12.60 8.28 2.83
C THR A 59 13.32 6.95 2.59
N VAL A 60 13.14 6.39 1.39
CA VAL A 60 13.84 5.16 0.99
C VAL A 60 15.30 5.50 0.75
N PRO A 61 16.26 4.74 1.31
CA PRO A 61 17.69 5.00 1.10
C PRO A 61 18.03 5.00 -0.39
N ALA A 62 18.79 6.00 -0.81
CA ALA A 62 19.37 6.01 -2.16
C ALA A 62 20.36 4.85 -2.29
N VAL A 63 20.13 3.97 -3.24
CA VAL A 63 21.09 2.93 -3.61
C VAL A 63 21.70 3.32 -4.94
N GLU A 64 23.01 3.41 -4.98
CA GLU A 64 23.70 3.66 -6.24
C GLU A 64 23.38 2.55 -7.23
N SER A 65 22.80 2.91 -8.35
CA SER A 65 22.30 1.97 -9.37
C SER A 65 23.41 1.45 -10.29
N SER A 66 24.66 1.40 -9.84
CA SER A 66 25.79 0.98 -10.66
C SER A 66 25.63 -0.39 -11.32
N ASN A 67 24.66 -1.19 -10.86
CA ASN A 67 24.38 -2.53 -11.38
C ASN A 67 22.94 -2.74 -11.90
N GLY A 68 22.17 -1.67 -12.12
CA GLY A 68 20.79 -1.78 -12.60
C GLY A 68 19.77 -2.31 -11.58
N TYR A 69 20.15 -2.49 -10.32
CA TYR A 69 19.23 -2.83 -9.26
C TYR A 69 18.38 -1.61 -8.87
N ASN A 70 17.06 -1.79 -8.82
CA ASN A 70 16.25 -0.83 -8.11
C ASN A 70 16.26 -1.15 -6.60
N ILE A 71 15.87 -0.16 -5.80
CA ILE A 71 15.96 -0.29 -4.34
C ILE A 71 15.11 -1.42 -3.78
N ALA A 72 13.96 -1.73 -4.39
CA ALA A 72 13.10 -2.81 -3.91
C ALA A 72 13.76 -4.18 -4.08
N ASN A 73 14.54 -4.37 -5.15
CA ASN A 73 15.31 -5.59 -5.34
C ASN A 73 16.47 -5.67 -4.33
N VAL A 74 17.09 -4.53 -4.03
CA VAL A 74 18.19 -4.47 -3.07
C VAL A 74 17.70 -4.72 -1.65
N LEU A 75 16.56 -4.13 -1.26
CA LEU A 75 16.02 -4.27 0.09
C LEU A 75 15.29 -5.61 0.31
N GLU A 76 15.29 -6.47 -0.64
CA GLU A 76 14.77 -7.85 -0.62
C GLU A 76 13.44 -8.05 0.12
N GLY A 77 12.43 -8.37 -0.65
CA GLY A 77 11.15 -8.79 -0.11
C GLY A 77 10.17 -7.68 0.24
N ILE A 78 8.93 -8.08 0.33
CA ILE A 78 7.81 -7.25 0.80
C ILE A 78 8.05 -6.87 2.25
N GLY A 79 7.87 -5.60 2.59
CA GLY A 79 7.94 -5.09 3.95
C GLY A 79 9.23 -4.39 4.33
N ARG A 80 10.18 -4.23 3.40
CA ARG A 80 11.45 -3.54 3.71
C ARG A 80 11.51 -2.08 3.26
N GLY A 81 10.61 -1.68 2.40
CA GLY A 81 10.48 -0.31 1.90
C GLY A 81 9.08 0.26 2.05
N ASP A 82 8.19 -0.42 2.80
CA ASP A 82 6.81 0.00 2.99
C ASP A 82 6.75 1.37 3.65
N VAL A 83 5.83 2.22 3.23
CA VAL A 83 5.59 3.50 3.93
C VAL A 83 5.06 3.20 5.32
N LEU A 84 4.05 2.32 5.42
CA LEU A 84 3.47 1.89 6.69
C LEU A 84 3.16 0.39 6.66
N SER A 85 3.62 -0.34 7.67
CA SER A 85 3.24 -1.72 7.93
C SER A 85 2.39 -1.80 9.20
N LEU A 86 1.13 -2.21 9.05
CA LEU A 86 0.25 -2.54 10.17
C LEU A 86 0.52 -3.98 10.59
N GLU A 87 1.08 -4.17 11.76
CA GLU A 87 1.34 -5.48 12.32
C GLU A 87 0.05 -6.12 12.88
N SER A 88 0.08 -7.39 13.21
CA SER A 88 -1.11 -8.16 13.62
C SER A 88 -1.87 -7.58 14.82
N GLY A 89 -1.20 -6.83 15.69
CA GLY A 89 -1.80 -6.15 16.83
C GLY A 89 -2.49 -4.83 16.50
N ALA A 90 -2.28 -4.24 15.31
CA ALA A 90 -2.86 -2.96 14.90
C ALA A 90 -4.34 -3.08 14.48
N THR A 91 -5.14 -3.86 15.20
CA THR A 91 -6.54 -4.10 14.87
C THR A 91 -7.42 -2.87 15.07
N ASN A 92 -8.48 -2.73 14.29
CA ASN A 92 -9.40 -1.60 14.32
C ASN A 92 -8.72 -0.26 14.00
N THR A 93 -7.76 -0.25 13.10
CA THR A 93 -7.14 0.98 12.60
C THR A 93 -8.09 1.72 11.66
N TYR A 94 -8.12 3.04 11.78
CA TYR A 94 -8.93 3.92 10.95
C TYR A 94 -8.08 5.02 10.35
N PHE A 95 -8.13 5.15 9.04
CA PHE A 95 -7.52 6.26 8.29
C PHE A 95 -8.60 7.12 7.65
N GLN A 96 -8.42 8.43 7.66
CA GLN A 96 -9.35 9.33 6.99
C GLN A 96 -8.63 10.57 6.46
N ASP A 97 -9.08 11.05 5.28
CA ASP A 97 -8.67 12.32 4.66
C ASP A 97 -7.15 12.52 4.60
N ILE A 98 -6.43 11.48 4.17
CA ILE A 98 -4.98 11.49 4.11
C ILE A 98 -4.48 10.82 2.84
N LYS A 99 -3.35 11.30 2.32
CA LYS A 99 -2.59 10.64 1.27
C LYS A 99 -1.37 9.95 1.89
N MET A 100 -1.13 8.72 1.47
CA MET A 100 0.15 8.05 1.69
C MET A 100 0.75 7.69 0.32
N TYR A 101 2.05 7.89 0.14
CA TYR A 101 2.68 7.62 -1.15
C TYR A 101 4.11 7.10 -1.01
N SER A 102 4.52 6.27 -1.96
CA SER A 102 5.89 5.80 -2.05
C SER A 102 6.81 6.90 -2.61
N SER A 103 7.98 7.07 -2.02
CA SER A 103 9.00 7.99 -2.53
C SER A 103 9.86 7.40 -3.64
N MET A 104 9.69 6.12 -4.00
CA MET A 104 10.53 5.44 -5.00
C MET A 104 10.28 5.91 -6.43
N GLY A 105 9.04 6.30 -6.74
CA GLY A 105 8.64 6.67 -8.10
C GLY A 105 8.31 5.47 -9.00
N ASP A 106 7.65 5.78 -10.11
CA ASP A 106 7.08 4.79 -11.03
C ASP A 106 8.15 3.91 -11.68
N GLY A 107 7.88 2.61 -11.74
CA GLY A 107 8.71 1.63 -12.43
C GLY A 107 10.03 1.29 -11.74
N LYS A 108 10.21 1.71 -10.49
CA LYS A 108 11.44 1.44 -9.73
C LYS A 108 11.39 0.16 -8.90
N GLY A 109 10.30 -0.58 -8.96
CA GLY A 109 10.09 -1.88 -8.30
C GLY A 109 8.93 -1.87 -7.32
N ARG A 110 8.96 -2.79 -6.36
CA ARG A 110 7.93 -2.86 -5.31
C ARG A 110 8.04 -1.66 -4.39
N ASP A 111 6.94 -0.97 -4.25
CA ASP A 111 6.90 0.29 -3.53
C ASP A 111 5.62 0.40 -2.68
N ILE A 112 5.41 -0.60 -1.83
CA ILE A 112 4.24 -0.74 -0.98
C ILE A 112 4.01 0.52 -0.15
N VAL A 113 2.78 1.04 -0.21
CA VAL A 113 2.38 2.14 0.67
C VAL A 113 1.84 1.60 1.99
N LEU A 114 0.91 0.66 1.93
CA LEU A 114 0.29 0.09 3.12
C LEU A 114 0.32 -1.44 3.06
N ASN A 115 1.14 -2.04 3.94
CA ASN A 115 1.18 -3.48 4.17
C ASN A 115 0.34 -3.80 5.41
N ASP A 116 -0.82 -4.41 5.23
CA ASP A 116 -1.79 -4.60 6.31
C ASP A 116 -1.88 -6.05 6.77
N LYS A 117 -1.14 -6.38 7.82
CA LYS A 117 -1.17 -7.69 8.51
C LYS A 117 -2.20 -7.72 9.63
N SER A 118 -2.96 -6.65 9.82
CA SER A 118 -3.92 -6.48 10.91
C SER A 118 -5.30 -7.05 10.56
N ASN A 119 -6.33 -6.58 11.23
CA ASN A 119 -7.73 -6.90 10.95
C ASN A 119 -8.62 -5.69 11.26
N LYS A 120 -9.67 -5.50 10.49
CA LYS A 120 -10.65 -4.42 10.64
C LYS A 120 -10.06 -3.03 10.41
N THR A 121 -9.22 -2.90 9.39
CA THR A 121 -8.77 -1.60 8.92
C THR A 121 -9.85 -0.94 8.07
N ILE A 122 -10.09 0.34 8.31
CA ILE A 122 -11.00 1.19 7.54
C ILE A 122 -10.23 2.37 6.99
N CYS A 123 -10.33 2.59 5.69
CA CYS A 123 -9.78 3.73 4.97
C CYS A 123 -10.94 4.54 4.37
N LYS A 124 -11.19 5.75 4.87
CA LYS A 124 -12.21 6.64 4.37
C LYS A 124 -11.58 7.85 3.69
N ASN A 125 -11.88 8.05 2.41
CA ASN A 125 -11.32 9.14 1.62
C ASN A 125 -9.78 9.19 1.70
N VAL A 126 -9.13 8.04 1.52
CA VAL A 126 -7.67 7.87 1.61
C VAL A 126 -7.09 7.70 0.22
N ASN A 127 -6.00 8.42 -0.06
CA ASN A 127 -5.25 8.25 -1.29
C ASN A 127 -3.99 7.40 -1.02
N LEU A 128 -3.87 6.25 -1.70
CA LEU A 128 -2.66 5.43 -1.69
C LEU A 128 -2.00 5.46 -3.07
N TRP A 129 -0.79 5.99 -3.14
CA TRP A 129 -0.10 6.23 -4.41
C TRP A 129 1.25 5.55 -4.46
N ALA A 130 1.35 4.55 -5.30
CA ALA A 130 2.58 3.88 -5.66
C ALA A 130 2.50 3.36 -7.10
N TYR A 131 3.33 2.39 -7.44
CA TYR A 131 3.34 1.79 -8.78
C TYR A 131 3.16 0.27 -8.72
N GLN A 132 3.84 -0.42 -7.82
CA GLN A 132 3.72 -1.87 -7.64
C GLN A 132 3.39 -2.22 -6.18
N ASP A 133 2.42 -3.12 -5.98
CA ASP A 133 2.00 -3.62 -4.67
C ASP A 133 1.52 -2.50 -3.71
N THR A 134 0.83 -1.47 -4.22
CA THR A 134 0.46 -0.26 -3.45
C THR A 134 -0.23 -0.57 -2.12
N TYR A 135 -1.22 -1.47 -2.13
CA TYR A 135 -1.89 -1.97 -0.95
C TYR A 135 -1.81 -3.49 -0.87
N VAL A 136 -1.32 -4.00 0.26
CA VAL A 136 -1.20 -5.44 0.52
C VAL A 136 -2.07 -5.84 1.70
N SER A 137 -3.18 -6.55 1.44
CA SER A 137 -4.05 -7.12 2.48
C SER A 137 -3.44 -8.41 3.05
N ASN A 138 -2.43 -8.29 3.91
CA ASN A 138 -1.53 -9.38 4.27
C ASN A 138 -1.99 -10.23 5.48
N ASN A 139 -3.31 -10.44 5.61
CA ASN A 139 -3.89 -11.32 6.62
C ASN A 139 -5.08 -12.10 6.03
N GLN A 140 -4.95 -13.41 5.89
CA GLN A 140 -5.99 -14.26 5.30
C GLN A 140 -7.34 -14.23 6.06
N LYS A 141 -7.31 -13.93 7.35
CA LYS A 141 -8.51 -13.76 8.19
C LYS A 141 -8.89 -12.29 8.36
N GLY A 142 -8.14 -11.38 7.73
CA GLY A 142 -8.35 -9.95 7.80
C GLY A 142 -9.55 -9.50 6.97
N ARG A 143 -10.21 -8.47 7.46
CA ARG A 143 -11.31 -7.79 6.79
C ARG A 143 -10.99 -6.32 6.71
N PHE A 144 -11.05 -5.78 5.51
CA PHE A 144 -10.59 -4.43 5.20
C PHE A 144 -11.67 -3.69 4.41
N TYR A 145 -11.81 -2.41 4.66
CA TYR A 145 -12.83 -1.57 4.04
C TYR A 145 -12.24 -0.25 3.55
N PHE A 146 -12.51 0.06 2.30
CA PHE A 146 -12.19 1.34 1.69
C PHE A 146 -13.49 2.03 1.26
N GLU A 147 -13.63 3.31 1.57
CA GLU A 147 -14.74 4.17 1.17
C GLU A 147 -14.21 5.46 0.58
N GLY A 148 -14.47 5.70 -0.70
CA GLY A 148 -13.95 6.86 -1.40
C GLY A 148 -12.43 6.87 -1.52
N GLY A 149 -11.89 8.01 -1.95
CA GLY A 149 -10.46 8.19 -2.15
C GLY A 149 -9.95 7.58 -3.45
N ILE A 150 -8.63 7.59 -3.61
CA ILE A 150 -7.95 7.21 -4.84
C ILE A 150 -6.86 6.17 -4.54
N LEU A 151 -6.91 5.02 -5.19
CA LEU A 151 -5.85 4.03 -5.16
C LEU A 151 -5.15 4.00 -6.52
N ARG A 152 -3.85 4.25 -6.54
CA ARG A 152 -3.04 4.40 -7.74
C ARG A 152 -1.97 3.34 -7.82
N GLY A 153 -1.78 2.75 -8.99
CA GLY A 153 -0.70 1.81 -9.28
C GLY A 153 -0.72 1.27 -10.69
N ASN A 154 0.17 0.33 -10.96
CA ASN A 154 0.24 -0.38 -12.23
C ASN A 154 0.27 -1.89 -12.07
N THR A 155 1.27 -2.39 -11.31
CA THR A 155 1.56 -3.82 -11.23
C THR A 155 1.05 -4.36 -9.91
N ASP A 156 0.03 -5.24 -9.99
CA ASP A 156 -0.48 -5.98 -8.83
C ASP A 156 -0.81 -5.07 -7.64
N TYR A 157 -1.28 -3.85 -7.92
CA TYR A 157 -1.25 -2.80 -6.91
C TYR A 157 -2.28 -2.95 -5.79
N LEU A 158 -3.31 -3.79 -5.97
CA LEU A 158 -4.17 -4.27 -4.90
C LEU A 158 -3.96 -5.78 -4.77
N CYS A 159 -3.16 -6.20 -3.81
CA CYS A 159 -2.78 -7.59 -3.69
C CYS A 159 -2.88 -8.11 -2.26
N GLY A 160 -2.70 -9.42 -2.08
CA GLY A 160 -2.69 -10.04 -0.77
C GLY A 160 -3.74 -11.13 -0.58
N LYS A 161 -4.08 -11.41 0.67
CA LYS A 161 -4.81 -12.62 1.06
C LYS A 161 -5.99 -12.40 2.01
N GLY A 162 -6.40 -11.15 2.21
CA GLY A 162 -7.56 -10.81 3.06
C GLY A 162 -8.84 -10.56 2.26
N ASP A 163 -9.96 -10.45 2.95
CA ASP A 163 -11.21 -9.97 2.39
C ASP A 163 -11.19 -8.44 2.35
N VAL A 164 -11.36 -7.83 1.18
CA VAL A 164 -11.36 -6.38 1.02
C VAL A 164 -12.60 -5.90 0.30
N TYR A 165 -13.27 -4.93 0.88
CA TYR A 165 -14.42 -4.28 0.27
C TYR A 165 -14.07 -2.84 -0.09
N TYR A 166 -14.08 -2.57 -1.39
CA TYR A 166 -13.87 -1.23 -1.96
C TYR A 166 -15.22 -0.64 -2.38
N ASN A 167 -15.58 0.52 -1.83
CA ASN A 167 -16.84 1.20 -2.07
C ASN A 167 -16.60 2.63 -2.56
N ASN A 168 -17.08 2.95 -3.75
CA ASN A 168 -16.95 4.29 -4.34
C ASN A 168 -15.50 4.79 -4.41
N VAL A 169 -14.56 3.92 -4.78
CA VAL A 169 -13.13 4.22 -4.87
C VAL A 169 -12.74 4.47 -6.32
N ASP A 170 -11.93 5.51 -6.56
CA ASP A 170 -11.27 5.73 -7.84
C ASP A 170 -10.00 4.88 -7.93
N LEU A 171 -9.91 4.05 -8.96
CA LEU A 171 -8.83 3.12 -9.21
C LEU A 171 -8.01 3.62 -10.41
N LEU A 172 -6.85 4.25 -10.15
CA LEU A 172 -6.01 4.84 -11.18
C LEU A 172 -4.95 3.85 -11.66
N MET A 173 -5.05 3.48 -12.93
CA MET A 173 -4.05 2.65 -13.60
C MET A 173 -2.97 3.52 -14.25
N CYS A 174 -1.70 3.25 -13.89
CA CYS A 174 -0.55 4.00 -14.42
C CYS A 174 0.22 3.25 -15.50
N GLY A 175 -0.24 2.08 -15.90
CA GLY A 175 0.35 1.24 -16.93
C GLY A 175 -0.54 0.06 -17.28
N THR A 176 -0.02 -0.87 -18.08
CA THR A 176 -0.77 -2.00 -18.64
C THR A 176 -0.79 -3.25 -17.75
N GLY A 177 -0.45 -3.10 -16.48
CA GLY A 177 -0.37 -4.19 -15.50
C GLY A 177 -1.73 -4.68 -15.00
N TYR A 178 -1.70 -5.33 -13.83
CA TYR A 178 -2.87 -5.90 -13.19
C TYR A 178 -3.33 -5.05 -12.01
N LEU A 179 -4.64 -4.79 -11.93
CA LEU A 179 -5.25 -4.05 -10.84
C LEU A 179 -5.25 -4.88 -9.56
N ALA A 180 -5.86 -6.07 -9.59
CA ALA A 180 -6.10 -6.89 -8.41
C ALA A 180 -5.43 -8.26 -8.50
N VAL A 181 -4.74 -8.67 -7.42
CA VAL A 181 -4.01 -9.94 -7.37
C VAL A 181 -4.21 -10.61 -6.02
N PRO A 182 -5.36 -11.28 -5.82
CA PRO A 182 -5.58 -12.07 -4.62
C PRO A 182 -4.64 -13.27 -4.59
N SER A 183 -4.04 -13.55 -3.43
CA SER A 183 -3.01 -14.58 -3.28
C SER A 183 -3.52 -15.87 -2.64
N GLN A 184 -4.69 -15.85 -2.04
CA GLN A 184 -5.29 -17.03 -1.39
C GLN A 184 -6.82 -16.96 -1.40
N PRO A 185 -7.50 -18.12 -1.41
CA PRO A 185 -8.94 -18.15 -1.25
C PRO A 185 -9.35 -17.68 0.14
N THR A 186 -10.31 -16.78 0.18
CA THR A 186 -10.94 -16.25 1.39
C THR A 186 -12.44 -16.39 1.28
N LYS A 187 -13.19 -15.96 2.30
CA LYS A 187 -14.64 -16.12 2.28
C LYS A 187 -15.32 -15.24 1.22
N TYR A 188 -14.82 -14.02 1.02
CA TYR A 188 -15.45 -13.02 0.13
C TYR A 188 -14.51 -12.51 -0.95
N GLY A 189 -13.20 -12.55 -0.75
CA GLY A 189 -12.21 -12.00 -1.69
C GLY A 189 -12.19 -10.48 -1.76
N TYR A 190 -11.98 -9.96 -2.95
CA TYR A 190 -12.00 -8.53 -3.25
C TYR A 190 -13.32 -8.16 -3.90
N ILE A 191 -14.05 -7.26 -3.28
CA ILE A 191 -15.35 -6.77 -3.77
C ILE A 191 -15.20 -5.30 -4.13
N PHE A 192 -15.54 -4.95 -5.38
CA PHE A 192 -15.55 -3.59 -5.88
C PHE A 192 -16.98 -3.15 -6.13
N LYS A 193 -17.47 -2.18 -5.36
CA LYS A 193 -18.81 -1.63 -5.48
C LYS A 193 -18.73 -0.14 -5.83
N ASP A 194 -19.42 0.27 -6.88
CA ASP A 194 -19.47 1.67 -7.33
C ASP A 194 -18.08 2.29 -7.55
N CYS A 195 -17.07 1.47 -7.87
CA CYS A 195 -15.71 1.90 -8.14
C CYS A 195 -15.54 2.30 -9.61
N THR A 196 -14.66 3.28 -9.85
CA THR A 196 -14.37 3.74 -11.21
C THR A 196 -12.90 3.46 -11.52
N ILE A 197 -12.62 2.76 -12.64
CA ILE A 197 -11.27 2.57 -13.14
C ILE A 197 -10.94 3.68 -14.11
N LYS A 198 -9.83 4.39 -13.87
CA LYS A 198 -9.39 5.54 -14.66
C LYS A 198 -7.97 5.34 -15.17
N ASP A 199 -7.68 5.92 -16.35
CA ASP A 199 -6.32 6.06 -16.82
C ASP A 199 -5.61 7.14 -16.00
N GLY A 200 -4.64 6.75 -15.22
CA GLY A 200 -3.81 7.61 -14.36
C GLY A 200 -2.45 7.93 -15.00
N SER A 201 -2.22 7.52 -16.24
CA SER A 201 -0.97 7.77 -16.97
C SER A 201 -1.18 8.80 -18.09
N THR A 202 -0.09 9.48 -18.46
CA THR A 202 -0.07 10.36 -19.64
C THR A 202 0.08 9.57 -20.95
N ALA A 203 0.25 8.25 -20.89
CA ALA A 203 0.57 7.39 -22.03
C ALA A 203 -0.66 6.84 -22.76
N GLY A 204 -1.88 7.20 -22.37
CA GLY A 204 -3.12 6.76 -23.05
C GLY A 204 -3.28 5.25 -23.02
N ILE A 205 -3.29 4.64 -21.84
CA ILE A 205 -3.38 3.19 -21.64
C ILE A 205 -4.81 2.67 -21.48
N ASN A 206 -5.79 3.52 -21.65
CA ASN A 206 -7.20 3.16 -21.45
C ASN A 206 -7.59 1.88 -22.22
N GLY A 207 -8.18 0.93 -21.51
CA GLY A 207 -8.54 -0.37 -22.05
C GLY A 207 -7.37 -1.35 -22.28
N LYS A 208 -6.14 -1.00 -21.95
CA LYS A 208 -4.96 -1.89 -22.10
C LYS A 208 -4.50 -2.54 -20.80
N TYR A 209 -5.01 -2.11 -19.66
CA TYR A 209 -4.73 -2.71 -18.36
C TYR A 209 -5.62 -3.94 -18.11
N LYS A 210 -5.29 -4.72 -17.10
CA LYS A 210 -5.97 -5.97 -16.75
C LYS A 210 -6.60 -5.87 -15.37
N LEU A 211 -7.82 -6.41 -15.23
CA LEU A 211 -8.56 -6.33 -13.95
C LEU A 211 -7.94 -7.19 -12.87
N GLY A 212 -7.44 -8.37 -13.20
CA GLY A 212 -6.85 -9.23 -12.18
C GLY A 212 -6.13 -10.46 -12.71
N ARG A 213 -5.37 -11.07 -11.83
CA ARG A 213 -4.75 -12.38 -12.02
C ARG A 213 -4.60 -13.11 -10.68
N PRO A 214 -4.46 -14.44 -10.64
CA PRO A 214 -4.06 -15.12 -9.41
C PRO A 214 -2.61 -14.82 -9.06
N TRP A 215 -2.31 -14.71 -7.78
CA TRP A 215 -0.93 -14.66 -7.31
C TRP A 215 -0.40 -16.09 -7.15
N GLY A 216 0.31 -16.57 -8.16
CA GLY A 216 0.91 -17.90 -8.16
C GLY A 216 -0.01 -19.00 -8.72
N LYS A 217 0.54 -20.20 -8.88
CA LYS A 217 -0.17 -21.36 -9.42
C LYS A 217 -1.22 -21.84 -8.41
N GLY A 218 -2.45 -22.05 -8.87
CA GLY A 218 -3.53 -22.63 -8.06
C GLY A 218 -4.31 -21.65 -7.19
N THR A 219 -4.03 -20.35 -7.26
CA THR A 219 -4.90 -19.36 -6.60
C THR A 219 -6.12 -19.09 -7.48
N PRO A 220 -7.35 -19.39 -7.02
CA PRO A 220 -8.54 -19.10 -7.80
C PRO A 220 -8.76 -17.60 -7.93
N ILE A 221 -9.13 -17.16 -9.14
CA ILE A 221 -9.79 -15.88 -9.36
C ILE A 221 -11.27 -16.18 -9.35
N ALA A 222 -12.01 -15.53 -8.46
CA ALA A 222 -13.46 -15.60 -8.46
C ALA A 222 -14.05 -14.73 -9.55
#